data_08e48fccd9d46d4f796e25ec9f80a5e1
#
_entry.id   08e48fccd9d46d4f796e25ec9f80a5e1
#
_cell.length_a   1.000
_cell.length_b   1.000
_cell.length_c   1.000
_cell.angle_alpha   90.00
_cell.angle_beta   90.00
_cell.angle_gamma   90.00
#
_symmetry.space_group_name_H-M   'P 1'
#
loop_
_entity.id
_entity.type
_entity.pdbx_description
1 polymer ?
#
loop_
_entity_poly.entity_id
_entity_poly.type
_entity_poly.pdbx_seq_one_letter_code
_entity_poly.pdbx_strand_id
1 'polypeptide(L)'
;KEHVPLQYILGTQEFMGYTFKVTPDVLIPRADTETVLEEVLDQLKQSKKPDTILDICTGSGCIAISLALILNPEVCIGTDISEKALKIAKANGENLAPMVKFIQSDLFENVTGSYDLIISNPPYITTEECGKLMPEVKDHEPMLALDGKEDGLYFYKKIIKEAKNYLNPDGMLAFEIGYDQGEAVKNLMEAQDFDCVEIKKDLAGLDRLVFGFAREGE
;
A
#
# COMPACT_ATOMS: atom_id res chain seq x y z
N LYS A 1 7.14 -20.72 24.34
CA LYS A 1 6.50 -20.67 22.99
C LYS A 1 6.88 -19.31 22.44
N GLU A 2 7.45 -19.28 21.26
CA GLU A 2 8.09 -18.07 20.72
C GLU A 2 7.11 -17.17 19.95
N HIS A 3 5.82 -17.48 19.91
CA HIS A 3 4.77 -16.71 19.24
C HIS A 3 5.09 -16.33 17.76
N VAL A 4 5.91 -17.12 17.07
CA VAL A 4 6.26 -16.89 15.68
C VAL A 4 4.99 -17.05 14.81
N PRO A 5 4.64 -16.09 13.94
CA PRO A 5 3.53 -16.22 13.01
C PRO A 5 3.64 -17.49 12.15
N LEU A 6 2.51 -18.18 11.97
CA LEU A 6 2.47 -19.41 11.17
C LEU A 6 3.01 -19.18 9.75
N GLN A 7 2.70 -18.03 9.16
CA GLN A 7 3.11 -17.66 7.81
C GLN A 7 4.63 -17.58 7.68
N TYR A 8 5.34 -17.10 8.69
CA TYR A 8 6.81 -17.09 8.69
C TYR A 8 7.40 -18.49 8.86
N ILE A 9 6.71 -19.39 9.57
CA ILE A 9 7.12 -20.79 9.68
C ILE A 9 6.93 -21.51 8.35
N LEU A 10 5.81 -21.26 7.65
CA LEU A 10 5.51 -21.82 6.33
C LEU A 10 6.32 -21.14 5.22
N GLY A 11 6.75 -19.90 5.42
CA GLY A 11 7.44 -19.08 4.43
C GLY A 11 6.52 -18.48 3.35
N THR A 12 5.18 -18.65 3.50
CA THR A 12 4.20 -18.20 2.49
C THR A 12 2.92 -17.66 3.12
N GLN A 13 2.23 -16.79 2.37
CA GLN A 13 0.89 -16.26 2.66
C GLN A 13 0.08 -16.20 1.36
N GLU A 14 -1.16 -16.65 1.43
CA GLU A 14 -2.14 -16.45 0.36
C GLU A 14 -2.65 -15.00 0.36
N PHE A 15 -2.75 -14.37 -0.81
CA PHE A 15 -3.29 -13.03 -0.98
C PHE A 15 -3.87 -12.89 -2.40
N MET A 16 -5.12 -12.43 -2.54
CA MET A 16 -5.85 -12.30 -3.82
C MET A 16 -5.81 -13.58 -4.67
N GLY A 17 -5.79 -14.75 -4.02
CA GLY A 17 -5.73 -16.05 -4.69
C GLY A 17 -4.34 -16.47 -5.20
N TYR A 18 -3.29 -15.70 -4.89
CA TYR A 18 -1.90 -16.02 -5.21
C TYR A 18 -1.09 -16.32 -3.96
N THR A 19 -0.08 -17.19 -4.09
CA THR A 19 0.83 -17.55 -2.98
C THR A 19 2.06 -16.65 -3.00
N PHE A 20 2.22 -15.82 -1.97
CA PHE A 20 3.36 -14.93 -1.79
C PHE A 20 4.36 -15.50 -0.80
N LYS A 21 5.64 -15.41 -1.11
CA LYS A 21 6.73 -15.65 -0.16
C LYS A 21 6.74 -14.54 0.87
N VAL A 22 6.87 -14.92 2.16
CA VAL A 22 6.99 -13.98 3.28
C VAL A 22 8.13 -14.42 4.22
N THR A 23 8.80 -13.45 4.82
CA THR A 23 9.84 -13.61 5.83
C THR A 23 9.69 -12.49 6.86
N PRO A 24 10.39 -12.56 8.02
CA PRO A 24 10.38 -11.45 8.98
C PRO A 24 10.89 -10.09 8.46
N ASP A 25 11.30 -10.03 7.19
CA ASP A 25 11.70 -8.78 6.54
C ASP A 25 10.53 -8.00 5.89
N VAL A 26 9.32 -8.59 5.84
CA VAL A 26 8.11 -7.98 5.26
C VAL A 26 6.90 -8.16 6.17
N LEU A 27 5.96 -7.21 6.11
CA LEU A 27 4.63 -7.39 6.70
C LEU A 27 3.94 -8.58 6.03
N ILE A 28 3.29 -9.43 6.82
CA ILE A 28 2.44 -10.51 6.28
C ILE A 28 1.21 -9.87 5.63
N PRO A 29 0.94 -10.12 4.32
CA PRO A 29 -0.27 -9.62 3.66
C PRO A 29 -1.54 -9.98 4.44
N ARG A 30 -2.45 -9.00 4.60
CA ARG A 30 -3.67 -9.10 5.41
C ARG A 30 -4.93 -9.20 4.55
N ALA A 31 -5.96 -9.83 5.07
CA ALA A 31 -7.28 -9.87 4.44
C ALA A 31 -7.91 -8.47 4.31
N ASP A 32 -7.63 -7.56 5.25
CA ASP A 32 -8.08 -6.17 5.15
C ASP A 32 -7.50 -5.48 3.90
N THR A 33 -6.24 -5.76 3.56
CA THR A 33 -5.59 -5.26 2.34
C THR A 33 -6.25 -5.85 1.07
N GLU A 34 -6.73 -7.10 1.10
CA GLU A 34 -7.52 -7.67 -0.02
C GLU A 34 -8.80 -6.87 -0.22
N THR A 35 -9.52 -6.54 0.85
CA THR A 35 -10.73 -5.69 0.79
C THR A 35 -10.42 -4.32 0.19
N VAL A 36 -9.29 -3.69 0.58
CA VAL A 36 -8.83 -2.42 -0.01
C VAL A 36 -8.63 -2.56 -1.52
N LEU A 37 -7.96 -3.63 -1.97
CA LEU A 37 -7.75 -3.87 -3.39
C LEU A 37 -9.06 -4.09 -4.15
N GLU A 38 -9.99 -4.86 -3.59
CA GLU A 38 -11.30 -5.11 -4.20
C GLU A 38 -12.06 -3.79 -4.39
N GLU A 39 -12.09 -2.93 -3.37
CA GLU A 39 -12.72 -1.60 -3.46
C GLU A 39 -12.03 -0.69 -4.49
N VAL A 40 -10.69 -0.65 -4.54
CA VAL A 40 -9.95 0.10 -5.56
C VAL A 40 -10.28 -0.41 -6.96
N LEU A 41 -10.32 -1.73 -7.16
CA LEU A 41 -10.69 -2.33 -8.43
C LEU A 41 -12.14 -1.99 -8.84
N ASP A 42 -13.06 -1.91 -7.88
CA ASP A 42 -14.45 -1.52 -8.15
C ASP A 42 -14.57 -0.04 -8.54
N GLN A 43 -13.79 0.85 -7.93
CA GLN A 43 -13.73 2.25 -8.35
C GLN A 43 -13.14 2.39 -9.77
N LEU A 44 -12.10 1.63 -10.07
CA LEU A 44 -11.48 1.64 -11.41
C LEU A 44 -12.38 1.09 -12.52
N LYS A 45 -13.37 0.26 -12.22
CA LYS A 45 -14.40 -0.17 -13.21
C LYS A 45 -15.28 0.98 -13.69
N GLN A 46 -15.40 2.04 -12.90
CA GLN A 46 -16.20 3.23 -13.20
C GLN A 46 -15.40 4.34 -13.89
N SER A 47 -14.09 4.16 -14.01
CA SER A 47 -13.14 5.10 -14.61
C SER A 47 -12.33 4.43 -15.72
N LYS A 48 -11.34 5.15 -16.27
CA LYS A 48 -10.39 4.55 -17.21
C LYS A 48 -9.51 3.54 -16.47
N LYS A 49 -9.29 2.36 -17.06
CA LYS A 49 -8.33 1.39 -16.58
C LYS A 49 -6.93 2.03 -16.50
N PRO A 50 -6.20 1.92 -15.39
CA PRO A 50 -4.86 2.48 -15.28
C PRO A 50 -3.87 1.73 -16.17
N ASP A 51 -3.10 2.49 -16.95
CA ASP A 51 -1.99 1.97 -17.73
C ASP A 51 -0.68 2.02 -16.94
N THR A 52 -0.60 2.89 -15.93
CA THR A 52 0.58 3.08 -15.08
C THR A 52 0.22 3.03 -13.60
N ILE A 53 0.90 2.16 -12.83
CA ILE A 53 0.62 1.91 -11.41
C ILE A 53 1.91 2.06 -10.59
N LEU A 54 1.81 2.77 -9.47
CA LEU A 54 2.85 2.88 -8.45
C LEU A 54 2.32 2.41 -7.09
N ASP A 55 2.97 1.41 -6.51
CA ASP A 55 2.73 0.92 -5.15
C ASP A 55 3.86 1.40 -4.23
N ILE A 56 3.55 2.31 -3.30
CA ILE A 56 4.51 2.88 -2.35
C ILE A 56 4.42 2.10 -1.04
N CYS A 57 5.58 1.79 -0.42
CA CYS A 57 5.70 0.88 0.72
C CYS A 57 5.26 -0.55 0.36
N THR A 58 5.74 -1.06 -0.76
CA THR A 58 5.27 -2.29 -1.41
C THR A 58 5.47 -3.57 -0.58
N GLY A 59 6.39 -3.56 0.39
CA GLY A 59 6.65 -4.69 1.29
C GLY A 59 7.00 -5.98 0.53
N SER A 60 6.12 -6.98 0.60
CA SER A 60 6.26 -8.25 -0.13
C SER A 60 5.97 -8.15 -1.63
N GLY A 61 5.50 -7.00 -2.11
CA GLY A 61 5.04 -6.78 -3.47
C GLY A 61 3.60 -7.24 -3.74
N CYS A 62 2.85 -7.64 -2.71
CA CYS A 62 1.54 -8.27 -2.89
C CYS A 62 0.52 -7.37 -3.58
N ILE A 63 0.50 -6.06 -3.27
CA ILE A 63 -0.39 -5.08 -3.92
C ILE A 63 0.01 -4.90 -5.40
N ALA A 64 1.27 -4.52 -5.66
CA ALA A 64 1.77 -4.28 -7.02
C ALA A 64 1.57 -5.49 -7.94
N ILE A 65 1.95 -6.68 -7.46
CA ILE A 65 1.85 -7.94 -8.21
C ILE A 65 0.40 -8.28 -8.51
N SER A 66 -0.48 -8.22 -7.50
CA SER A 66 -1.91 -8.52 -7.70
C SER A 66 -2.58 -7.56 -8.68
N LEU A 67 -2.30 -6.26 -8.57
CA LEU A 67 -2.80 -5.27 -9.54
C LEU A 67 -2.25 -5.52 -10.95
N ALA A 68 -0.97 -5.86 -11.08
CA ALA A 68 -0.37 -6.18 -12.38
C ALA A 68 -1.03 -7.40 -13.04
N LEU A 69 -1.32 -8.44 -12.27
CA LEU A 69 -1.97 -9.65 -12.78
C LEU A 69 -3.43 -9.42 -13.17
N ILE A 70 -4.16 -8.61 -12.40
CA ILE A 70 -5.59 -8.36 -12.63
C ILE A 70 -5.80 -7.33 -13.74
N LEU A 71 -5.04 -6.24 -13.71
CA LEU A 71 -5.24 -5.10 -14.60
C LEU A 71 -4.36 -5.13 -15.85
N ASN A 72 -3.25 -5.88 -15.86
CA ASN A 72 -2.29 -5.92 -16.94
C ASN A 72 -1.92 -4.51 -17.47
N PRO A 73 -1.34 -3.62 -16.60
CA PRO A 73 -0.93 -2.28 -16.98
C PRO A 73 0.34 -2.31 -17.86
N GLU A 74 0.63 -1.21 -18.56
CA GLU A 74 1.90 -1.05 -19.30
C GLU A 74 3.10 -0.93 -18.37
N VAL A 75 2.91 -0.22 -17.24
CA VAL A 75 3.93 -0.01 -16.22
C VAL A 75 3.36 -0.30 -14.84
N CYS A 76 4.03 -1.16 -14.08
CA CYS A 76 3.74 -1.37 -12.66
C CYS A 76 5.04 -1.34 -11.87
N ILE A 77 5.12 -0.45 -10.90
CA ILE A 77 6.30 -0.25 -10.05
C ILE A 77 5.90 -0.37 -8.58
N GLY A 78 6.65 -1.18 -7.83
CA GLY A 78 6.61 -1.20 -6.37
C GLY A 78 7.85 -0.53 -5.78
N THR A 79 7.69 0.35 -4.79
CA THR A 79 8.81 0.99 -4.09
C THR A 79 8.79 0.67 -2.61
N ASP A 80 9.97 0.53 -2.04
CA ASP A 80 10.17 0.38 -0.60
C ASP A 80 11.52 0.95 -0.18
N ILE A 81 11.62 1.45 1.03
CA ILE A 81 12.89 1.90 1.61
C ILE A 81 13.77 0.71 2.02
N SER A 82 13.15 -0.42 2.37
CA SER A 82 13.83 -1.63 2.83
C SER A 82 14.35 -2.46 1.67
N GLU A 83 15.67 -2.50 1.51
CA GLU A 83 16.31 -3.43 0.55
C GLU A 83 15.95 -4.90 0.82
N LYS A 84 15.73 -5.26 2.08
CA LYS A 84 15.34 -6.63 2.46
C LYS A 84 13.93 -6.95 1.99
N ALA A 85 12.98 -6.03 2.16
CA ALA A 85 11.62 -6.19 1.65
C ALA A 85 11.63 -6.33 0.12
N LEU A 86 12.40 -5.49 -0.56
CA LEU A 86 12.53 -5.54 -2.02
C LEU A 86 13.13 -6.85 -2.55
N LYS A 87 13.98 -7.53 -1.78
CA LYS A 87 14.46 -8.89 -2.15
C LYS A 87 13.32 -9.89 -2.17
N ILE A 88 12.38 -9.80 -1.22
CA ILE A 88 11.19 -10.65 -1.17
C ILE A 88 10.23 -10.27 -2.31
N ALA A 89 9.95 -8.96 -2.49
CA ALA A 89 9.10 -8.47 -3.56
C ALA A 89 9.60 -8.92 -4.95
N LYS A 90 10.90 -8.80 -5.21
CA LYS A 90 11.52 -9.27 -6.46
C LYS A 90 11.36 -10.78 -6.65
N ALA A 91 11.60 -11.58 -5.62
CA ALA A 91 11.41 -13.04 -5.68
C ALA A 91 9.94 -13.41 -5.96
N ASN A 92 8.98 -12.69 -5.38
CA ASN A 92 7.56 -12.85 -5.68
C ASN A 92 7.22 -12.41 -7.11
N GLY A 93 7.75 -11.26 -7.54
CA GLY A 93 7.57 -10.74 -8.90
C GLY A 93 8.13 -11.68 -9.96
N GLU A 94 9.35 -12.18 -9.80
CA GLU A 94 9.96 -13.15 -10.73
C GLU A 94 9.09 -14.40 -10.90
N ASN A 95 8.43 -14.85 -9.84
CA ASN A 95 7.58 -16.04 -9.86
C ASN A 95 6.17 -15.77 -10.43
N LEU A 96 5.54 -14.64 -10.08
CA LEU A 96 4.13 -14.37 -10.36
C LEU A 96 3.91 -13.36 -11.48
N ALA A 97 4.67 -12.26 -11.49
CA ALA A 97 4.45 -11.12 -12.39
C ALA A 97 5.78 -10.44 -12.77
N PRO A 98 6.59 -11.07 -13.64
CA PRO A 98 7.94 -10.57 -13.98
C PRO A 98 7.97 -9.19 -14.67
N MET A 99 6.81 -8.66 -15.07
CA MET A 99 6.68 -7.31 -15.61
C MET A 99 6.75 -6.21 -14.53
N VAL A 100 6.51 -6.55 -13.26
CA VAL A 100 6.55 -5.59 -12.15
C VAL A 100 7.99 -5.23 -11.82
N LYS A 101 8.29 -3.95 -11.74
CA LYS A 101 9.62 -3.44 -11.34
C LYS A 101 9.61 -3.04 -9.88
N PHE A 102 10.69 -3.36 -9.16
CA PHE A 102 10.86 -2.98 -7.77
C PHE A 102 12.09 -2.09 -7.59
N ILE A 103 11.89 -0.90 -7.00
CA ILE A 103 12.88 0.16 -6.87
C ILE A 103 13.03 0.53 -5.39
N GLN A 104 14.26 0.65 -4.91
CA GLN A 104 14.51 1.18 -3.58
C GLN A 104 14.30 2.69 -3.58
N SER A 105 13.41 3.18 -2.71
CA SER A 105 13.07 4.60 -2.60
C SER A 105 12.55 4.93 -1.20
N ASP A 106 12.96 6.05 -0.63
CA ASP A 106 12.21 6.69 0.46
C ASP A 106 11.07 7.47 -0.19
N LEU A 107 9.87 6.87 -0.16
CA LEU A 107 8.68 7.35 -0.84
C LEU A 107 8.96 7.66 -2.34
N PHE A 108 8.97 8.93 -2.74
CA PHE A 108 9.15 9.35 -4.12
C PHE A 108 10.59 9.65 -4.54
N GLU A 109 11.58 9.55 -3.63
CA GLU A 109 12.95 10.03 -3.87
C GLU A 109 13.58 9.50 -5.17
N ASN A 110 13.34 8.24 -5.51
CA ASN A 110 13.87 7.59 -6.72
C ASN A 110 12.76 7.24 -7.74
N VAL A 111 11.57 7.81 -7.56
CA VAL A 111 10.43 7.61 -8.48
C VAL A 111 10.52 8.59 -9.64
N THR A 112 10.25 8.12 -10.84
CA THR A 112 10.20 8.95 -12.07
C THR A 112 8.96 8.62 -12.88
N GLY A 113 8.50 9.57 -13.70
CA GLY A 113 7.29 9.41 -14.52
C GLY A 113 6.02 9.82 -13.81
N SER A 114 4.88 9.52 -14.42
CA SER A 114 3.56 9.82 -13.88
C SER A 114 2.66 8.58 -13.95
N TYR A 115 1.70 8.50 -13.04
CA TYR A 115 0.91 7.30 -12.78
C TYR A 115 -0.58 7.59 -12.80
N ASP A 116 -1.36 6.65 -13.33
CA ASP A 116 -2.82 6.70 -13.29
C ASP A 116 -3.36 6.22 -11.93
N LEU A 117 -2.58 5.36 -11.24
CA LEU A 117 -2.87 4.91 -9.89
C LEU A 117 -1.61 4.96 -9.04
N ILE A 118 -1.68 5.68 -7.93
CA ILE A 118 -0.73 5.57 -6.82
C ILE A 118 -1.47 4.94 -5.64
N ILE A 119 -0.97 3.83 -5.14
CA ILE A 119 -1.55 3.13 -3.99
C ILE A 119 -0.48 2.92 -2.92
N SER A 120 -0.87 2.93 -1.66
CA SER A 120 0.03 2.63 -0.56
C SER A 120 -0.71 2.02 0.63
N ASN A 121 -0.08 1.03 1.25
CA ASN A 121 -0.35 0.62 2.63
C ASN A 121 0.86 1.04 3.48
N PRO A 122 0.97 2.31 3.87
CA PRO A 122 2.12 2.80 4.61
C PRO A 122 2.01 2.43 6.10
N PRO A 123 3.11 2.47 6.86
CA PRO A 123 3.06 2.31 8.31
C PRO A 123 2.15 3.38 8.95
N TYR A 124 1.18 2.96 9.75
CA TYR A 124 0.15 3.84 10.31
C TYR A 124 -0.13 3.68 11.81
N ILE A 125 0.51 2.72 12.46
CA ILE A 125 0.34 2.50 13.90
C ILE A 125 1.21 3.51 14.64
N THR A 126 0.65 4.16 15.67
CA THR A 126 1.46 5.11 16.45
C THR A 126 2.62 4.39 17.15
N THR A 127 3.75 5.10 17.35
CA THR A 127 4.92 4.51 18.05
C THR A 127 4.54 3.96 19.42
N GLU A 128 3.60 4.62 20.14
CA GLU A 128 3.12 4.15 21.45
C GLU A 128 2.35 2.83 21.32
N GLU A 129 1.46 2.72 20.33
CA GLU A 129 0.64 1.52 20.13
C GLU A 129 1.46 0.35 19.60
N CYS A 130 2.52 0.59 18.82
CA CYS A 130 3.46 -0.46 18.41
C CYS A 130 4.00 -1.24 19.61
N GLY A 131 4.22 -0.55 20.75
CA GLY A 131 4.65 -1.17 22.00
C GLY A 131 3.62 -2.10 22.65
N LYS A 132 2.34 -1.99 22.27
CA LYS A 132 1.18 -2.70 22.86
C LYS A 132 0.65 -3.81 21.96
N LEU A 133 1.21 -3.98 20.74
CA LEU A 133 0.79 -5.01 19.80
C LEU A 133 0.99 -6.42 20.37
N MET A 134 0.23 -7.37 19.85
CA MET A 134 0.38 -8.78 20.19
C MET A 134 1.81 -9.26 19.90
N PRO A 135 2.35 -10.18 20.70
CA PRO A 135 3.73 -10.69 20.54
C PRO A 135 4.05 -11.18 19.13
N GLU A 136 3.08 -11.82 18.46
CA GLU A 136 3.19 -12.31 17.09
C GLU A 136 3.57 -11.19 16.11
N VAL A 137 3.03 -10.00 16.31
CA VAL A 137 3.28 -8.83 15.46
C VAL A 137 4.51 -8.08 15.94
N LYS A 138 4.51 -7.66 17.22
CA LYS A 138 5.54 -6.80 17.80
C LYS A 138 6.95 -7.40 17.74
N ASP A 139 7.07 -8.71 18.02
CA ASP A 139 8.36 -9.37 18.18
C ASP A 139 8.89 -9.99 16.88
N HIS A 140 8.04 -10.09 15.85
CA HIS A 140 8.37 -10.84 14.64
C HIS A 140 8.20 -10.05 13.34
N GLU A 141 7.25 -9.11 13.26
CA GLU A 141 7.08 -8.29 12.05
C GLU A 141 7.99 -7.06 12.07
N PRO A 142 8.44 -6.57 10.90
CA PRO A 142 9.40 -5.46 10.88
C PRO A 142 8.75 -4.16 11.39
N MET A 143 9.34 -3.56 12.42
CA MET A 143 8.86 -2.29 13.00
C MET A 143 8.75 -1.18 11.95
N LEU A 144 9.61 -1.21 10.93
CA LEU A 144 9.58 -0.27 9.80
C LEU A 144 8.27 -0.31 9.01
N ALA A 145 7.58 -1.45 9.00
CA ALA A 145 6.30 -1.62 8.31
C ALA A 145 5.09 -1.28 9.21
N LEU A 146 5.31 -1.01 10.50
CA LEU A 146 4.24 -0.77 11.47
C LEU A 146 4.19 0.68 11.97
N ASP A 147 5.37 1.28 12.27
CA ASP A 147 5.49 2.55 12.97
C ASP A 147 5.21 3.76 12.10
N GLY A 148 3.96 4.28 12.18
CA GLY A 148 3.49 5.52 11.55
C GLY A 148 3.88 6.80 12.28
N LYS A 149 4.78 6.73 13.27
CA LYS A 149 5.29 7.82 14.13
C LYS A 149 4.26 8.27 15.17
N GLU A 150 4.41 9.52 15.64
CA GLU A 150 3.71 10.04 16.81
C GLU A 150 2.18 9.95 16.71
N ASP A 151 1.62 10.33 15.55
CA ASP A 151 0.18 10.38 15.29
C ASP A 151 -0.34 9.36 14.26
N GLY A 152 0.54 8.46 13.80
CA GLY A 152 0.20 7.47 12.77
C GLY A 152 -0.02 8.07 11.37
N LEU A 153 0.09 9.39 11.19
CA LEU A 153 -0.23 10.10 9.94
C LEU A 153 1.01 10.58 9.18
N TYR A 154 2.20 10.28 9.66
CA TYR A 154 3.44 10.81 9.11
C TYR A 154 3.62 10.50 7.61
N PHE A 155 3.41 9.26 7.20
CA PHE A 155 3.59 8.83 5.82
C PHE A 155 2.48 9.37 4.91
N TYR A 156 1.23 9.39 5.38
CA TYR A 156 0.13 9.99 4.62
C TYR A 156 0.42 11.46 4.29
N LYS A 157 0.84 12.26 5.28
CA LYS A 157 1.19 13.68 5.09
C LYS A 157 2.28 13.86 4.03
N LYS A 158 3.31 13.01 4.04
CA LYS A 158 4.39 13.06 3.05
C LYS A 158 3.92 12.65 1.66
N ILE A 159 3.23 11.51 1.55
CA ILE A 159 2.80 10.97 0.26
C ILE A 159 1.79 11.94 -0.39
N ILE A 160 0.77 12.38 0.34
CA ILE A 160 -0.27 13.28 -0.19
C ILE A 160 0.34 14.58 -0.71
N LYS A 161 1.32 15.16 0.01
CA LYS A 161 1.99 16.40 -0.38
C LYS A 161 2.70 16.31 -1.73
N GLU A 162 3.26 15.14 -2.05
CA GLU A 162 4.09 14.96 -3.25
C GLU A 162 3.35 14.26 -4.39
N ALA A 163 2.31 13.48 -4.09
CA ALA A 163 1.66 12.59 -5.04
C ALA A 163 1.16 13.28 -6.32
N LYS A 164 0.68 14.53 -6.22
CA LYS A 164 0.22 15.29 -7.39
C LYS A 164 1.31 15.51 -8.46
N ASN A 165 2.57 15.55 -8.06
CA ASN A 165 3.68 15.69 -9.01
C ASN A 165 3.92 14.43 -9.83
N TYR A 166 3.33 13.31 -9.40
CA TYR A 166 3.49 11.98 -9.98
C TYR A 166 2.19 11.36 -10.46
N LEU A 167 1.06 12.05 -10.32
CA LEU A 167 -0.23 11.60 -10.87
C LEU A 167 -0.46 12.19 -12.25
N ASN A 168 -1.00 11.38 -13.14
CA ASN A 168 -1.60 11.84 -14.38
C ASN A 168 -2.89 12.65 -14.06
N PRO A 169 -3.40 13.49 -14.97
CA PRO A 169 -4.73 14.06 -14.83
C PRO A 169 -5.76 12.96 -14.57
N ASP A 170 -6.67 13.19 -13.63
CA ASP A 170 -7.66 12.22 -13.14
C ASP A 170 -7.06 10.93 -12.51
N GLY A 171 -5.77 10.92 -12.25
CA GLY A 171 -5.10 9.81 -11.58
C GLY A 171 -5.59 9.66 -10.13
N MET A 172 -5.72 8.41 -9.69
CA MET A 172 -6.19 8.05 -8.36
C MET A 172 -5.02 7.95 -7.37
N LEU A 173 -5.19 8.53 -6.17
CA LEU A 173 -4.39 8.24 -4.98
C LEU A 173 -5.23 7.44 -4.00
N ALA A 174 -4.75 6.29 -3.56
CA ALA A 174 -5.46 5.37 -2.67
C ALA A 174 -4.58 4.92 -1.49
N PHE A 175 -5.16 4.85 -0.29
CA PHE A 175 -4.48 4.44 0.93
C PHE A 175 -5.26 3.39 1.70
N GLU A 176 -4.60 2.30 2.09
CA GLU A 176 -5.04 1.57 3.26
C GLU A 176 -4.81 2.42 4.51
N ILE A 177 -5.76 2.39 5.46
CA ILE A 177 -5.73 3.21 6.68
C ILE A 177 -6.07 2.39 7.94
N GLY A 178 -5.64 2.87 9.09
CA GLY A 178 -6.18 2.45 10.37
C GLY A 178 -7.67 2.85 10.49
N TYR A 179 -8.44 2.02 11.19
CA TYR A 179 -9.90 2.14 11.26
C TYR A 179 -10.42 3.47 11.84
N ASP A 180 -9.60 4.22 12.53
CA ASP A 180 -9.91 5.51 13.16
C ASP A 180 -9.25 6.72 12.45
N GLN A 181 -8.56 6.48 11.30
CA GLN A 181 -7.80 7.52 10.59
C GLN A 181 -8.54 8.09 9.36
N GLY A 182 -9.70 7.54 9.00
CA GLY A 182 -10.42 7.88 7.76
C GLY A 182 -10.60 9.37 7.55
N GLU A 183 -11.25 10.06 8.50
CA GLU A 183 -11.51 11.50 8.40
C GLU A 183 -10.21 12.34 8.41
N ALA A 184 -9.18 11.93 9.16
CA ALA A 184 -7.92 12.65 9.20
C ALA A 184 -7.20 12.58 7.84
N VAL A 185 -7.12 11.39 7.22
CA VAL A 185 -6.48 11.21 5.90
C VAL A 185 -7.31 11.89 4.81
N LYS A 186 -8.64 11.79 4.84
CA LYS A 186 -9.54 12.49 3.93
C LYS A 186 -9.29 14.00 3.96
N ASN A 187 -9.30 14.61 5.15
CA ASN A 187 -9.05 16.05 5.31
C ASN A 187 -7.66 16.46 4.77
N LEU A 188 -6.63 15.61 4.94
CA LEU A 188 -5.30 15.85 4.38
C LEU A 188 -5.32 15.86 2.84
N MET A 189 -6.06 14.96 2.21
CA MET A 189 -6.19 14.91 0.75
C MET A 189 -6.99 16.11 0.22
N GLU A 190 -8.12 16.43 0.86
CA GLU A 190 -8.94 17.59 0.48
C GLU A 190 -8.16 18.91 0.62
N ALA A 191 -7.34 19.05 1.66
CA ALA A 191 -6.46 20.21 1.87
C ALA A 191 -5.34 20.34 0.81
N GLN A 192 -5.07 19.29 0.06
CA GLN A 192 -4.15 19.27 -1.09
C GLN A 192 -4.92 19.25 -2.42
N ASP A 193 -6.19 19.68 -2.45
CA ASP A 193 -7.05 19.78 -3.62
C ASP A 193 -7.20 18.46 -4.41
N PHE A 194 -7.30 17.33 -3.73
CA PHE A 194 -7.79 16.10 -4.34
C PHE A 194 -9.32 16.17 -4.44
N ASP A 195 -9.88 15.74 -5.57
CA ASP A 195 -11.31 15.69 -5.82
C ASP A 195 -11.91 14.33 -5.45
N CYS A 196 -13.22 14.32 -5.17
CA CYS A 196 -14.00 13.10 -4.90
C CYS A 196 -13.36 12.22 -3.84
N VAL A 197 -12.87 12.83 -2.74
CA VAL A 197 -12.23 12.06 -1.67
C VAL A 197 -13.27 11.29 -0.89
N GLU A 198 -13.15 9.95 -0.89
CA GLU A 198 -14.08 9.04 -0.24
C GLU A 198 -13.38 8.12 0.74
N ILE A 199 -14.14 7.72 1.78
CA ILE A 199 -13.75 6.68 2.72
C ILE A 199 -14.58 5.43 2.43
N LYS A 200 -13.94 4.26 2.35
CA LYS A 200 -14.63 2.97 2.25
C LYS A 200 -14.36 2.12 3.47
N LYS A 201 -15.35 1.30 3.80
CA LYS A 201 -15.32 0.42 4.97
C LYS A 201 -15.07 -1.01 4.56
N ASP A 202 -14.44 -1.76 5.47
CA ASP A 202 -14.35 -3.21 5.35
C ASP A 202 -15.68 -3.89 5.69
N LEU A 203 -15.71 -5.23 5.58
CA LEU A 203 -16.91 -6.03 5.87
C LEU A 203 -17.35 -5.96 7.35
N ALA A 204 -16.48 -5.53 8.26
CA ALA A 204 -16.81 -5.29 9.67
C ALA A 204 -17.38 -3.89 9.91
N GLY A 205 -17.45 -3.03 8.88
CA GLY A 205 -17.95 -1.67 8.95
C GLY A 205 -16.92 -0.66 9.48
N LEU A 206 -15.64 -1.04 9.51
CA LEU A 206 -14.53 -0.16 9.93
C LEU A 206 -13.93 0.52 8.70
N ASP A 207 -13.52 1.78 8.85
CA ASP A 207 -12.84 2.51 7.78
C ASP A 207 -11.54 1.81 7.41
N ARG A 208 -11.30 1.60 6.10
CA ARG A 208 -10.13 0.82 5.65
C ARG A 208 -9.44 1.40 4.43
N LEU A 209 -10.15 2.14 3.59
CA LEU A 209 -9.61 2.76 2.40
C LEU A 209 -10.00 4.24 2.37
N VAL A 210 -9.04 5.11 2.05
CA VAL A 210 -9.29 6.48 1.59
C VAL A 210 -8.70 6.63 0.19
N PHE A 211 -9.47 7.18 -0.74
CA PHE A 211 -8.99 7.50 -2.07
C PHE A 211 -9.54 8.84 -2.57
N GLY A 212 -8.88 9.40 -3.55
CA GLY A 212 -9.31 10.61 -4.25
C GLY A 212 -8.57 10.76 -5.57
N PHE A 213 -8.97 11.72 -6.38
CA PHE A 213 -8.44 11.91 -7.73
C PHE A 213 -7.67 13.22 -7.83
N ALA A 214 -6.59 13.22 -8.61
CA ALA A 214 -5.90 14.45 -8.97
C ALA A 214 -6.82 15.27 -9.88
N ARG A 215 -7.03 16.55 -9.52
CA ARG A 215 -7.81 17.48 -10.36
C ARG A 215 -7.14 17.64 -11.72
N GLU A 216 -7.93 17.68 -12.81
CA GLU A 216 -7.42 18.15 -14.10
C GLU A 216 -6.74 19.51 -13.90
N GLY A 217 -5.51 19.65 -14.39
CA GLY A 217 -4.83 20.95 -14.38
C GLY A 217 -5.59 21.93 -15.31
N GLU A 218 -5.90 23.12 -14.79
CA GLU A 218 -6.40 24.22 -15.59
C GLU A 218 -5.42 24.66 -16.68
#